data_f16aafc6ea22aa1a00abe72310b9deed
#
_entry.id   f16aafc6ea22aa1a00abe72310b9deed
#
_cell.length_a   1.000
_cell.length_b   1.000
_cell.length_c   1.000
_cell.angle_alpha   90.00
_cell.angle_beta   90.00
_cell.angle_gamma   90.00
#
_symmetry.space_group_name_H-M   'P 1'
#
loop_
_entity.id
_entity.type
_entity.pdbx_description
1 polymer ?
#
loop_
_entity_poly.entity_id
_entity_poly.type
_entity_poly.pdbx_seq_one_letter_code
_entity_poly.pdbx_strand_id
1 'polypeptide(L)'
;LAHGLADPARSGIVALAASELAALAAAADAAGLPMLRIDLRGCRDKPALLKRIARALATPAAQGRNWDALADQLRDLGWLPDSRGHILLFTHAGSLHASDPASFGTLLSLLADAADHWRTRGVPFQAVFTLPAHALRVQGNSSEPR
;
A
#
# COMPACT_ATOMS: atom_id res chain seq x y z
N LEU A 1 0.41 15.62 3.94
CA LEU A 1 -0.12 14.39 3.35
C LEU A 1 -1.34 14.63 2.48
N ALA A 2 -2.34 15.36 3.04
CA ALA A 2 -3.58 15.58 2.32
C ALA A 2 -3.38 16.26 0.98
N HIS A 3 -2.42 17.14 0.90
CA HIS A 3 -2.18 17.92 -0.31
C HIS A 3 -1.58 17.11 -1.45
N GLY A 4 -1.00 15.95 -1.14
CA GLY A 4 -0.32 15.17 -2.16
C GLY A 4 -1.10 14.01 -2.71
N LEU A 5 -2.28 13.70 -2.15
CA LEU A 5 -2.99 12.47 -2.53
C LEU A 5 -3.37 12.42 -4.00
N ALA A 6 -3.81 13.53 -4.56
CA ALA A 6 -4.25 13.56 -5.96
C ALA A 6 -3.14 13.99 -6.92
N ASP A 7 -1.94 14.19 -6.43
CA ASP A 7 -0.81 14.61 -7.27
C ASP A 7 -0.03 13.37 -7.74
N PRO A 8 -0.07 13.03 -9.03
CA PRO A 8 0.64 11.84 -9.51
C PRO A 8 2.14 11.89 -9.22
N ALA A 9 2.74 13.07 -9.18
CA ALA A 9 4.16 13.20 -8.92
C ALA A 9 4.53 12.78 -7.50
N ARG A 10 3.56 12.71 -6.59
CA ARG A 10 3.81 12.31 -5.21
C ARG A 10 3.40 10.87 -4.92
N SER A 11 3.16 10.10 -5.97
CA SER A 11 2.86 8.68 -5.82
C SER A 11 4.00 7.97 -5.09
N GLY A 12 3.67 7.05 -4.22
CA GLY A 12 4.71 6.34 -3.48
C GLY A 12 4.15 5.61 -2.27
N ILE A 13 5.07 5.30 -1.35
CA ILE A 13 4.76 4.59 -0.12
C ILE A 13 4.85 5.55 1.04
N VAL A 14 3.83 5.53 1.91
CA VAL A 14 3.73 6.43 3.05
C VAL A 14 3.46 5.61 4.30
N ALA A 15 4.13 5.94 5.40
CA ALA A 15 3.85 5.34 6.70
C ALA A 15 3.16 6.36 7.57
N LEU A 16 2.06 5.97 8.22
CA LEU A 16 1.28 6.83 9.08
C LEU A 16 1.04 6.15 10.42
N ALA A 17 0.91 6.96 11.47
CA ALA A 17 0.40 6.45 12.72
C ALA A 17 -1.09 6.13 12.58
N ALA A 18 -1.56 5.12 13.31
CA ALA A 18 -2.97 4.74 13.25
C ALA A 18 -3.91 5.91 13.60
N SER A 19 -3.44 6.83 14.44
CA SER A 19 -4.24 8.00 14.82
C SER A 19 -4.49 8.96 13.66
N GLU A 20 -3.74 8.85 12.58
CA GLU A 20 -3.89 9.71 11.42
C GLU A 20 -4.82 9.12 10.35
N LEU A 21 -5.36 7.94 10.61
CA LEU A 21 -6.17 7.23 9.62
C LEU A 21 -7.45 7.99 9.26
N ALA A 22 -8.10 8.60 10.25
CA ALA A 22 -9.32 9.34 9.97
C ALA A 22 -9.06 10.54 9.07
N ALA A 23 -7.94 11.23 9.28
CA ALA A 23 -7.57 12.36 8.43
C ALA A 23 -7.26 11.91 7.02
N LEU A 24 -6.61 10.76 6.88
CA LEU A 24 -6.35 10.20 5.56
C LEU A 24 -7.63 9.86 4.83
N ALA A 25 -8.58 9.21 5.52
CA ALA A 25 -9.85 8.85 4.91
C ALA A 25 -10.62 10.08 4.46
N ALA A 26 -10.62 11.13 5.28
CA ALA A 26 -11.30 12.37 4.92
C ALA A 26 -10.63 13.04 3.71
N ALA A 27 -9.28 13.00 3.66
CA ALA A 27 -8.56 13.59 2.53
C ALA A 27 -8.81 12.82 1.24
N ALA A 28 -8.84 11.49 1.31
CA ALA A 28 -9.12 10.67 0.15
C ALA A 28 -10.54 10.93 -0.38
N ASP A 29 -11.49 11.03 0.53
CA ASP A 29 -12.87 11.29 0.16
C ASP A 29 -13.00 12.67 -0.49
N ALA A 30 -12.37 13.68 0.08
CA ALA A 30 -12.40 15.03 -0.49
C ALA A 30 -11.75 15.08 -1.86
N ALA A 31 -10.73 14.26 -2.11
CA ALA A 31 -10.05 14.21 -3.40
C ALA A 31 -10.78 13.33 -4.41
N GLY A 32 -11.83 12.62 -4.00
CA GLY A 32 -12.54 11.71 -4.88
C GLY A 32 -11.74 10.46 -5.22
N LEU A 33 -10.83 10.04 -4.34
CA LEU A 33 -9.98 8.88 -4.58
C LEU A 33 -10.49 7.68 -3.78
N PRO A 34 -10.78 6.57 -4.45
CA PRO A 34 -11.16 5.37 -3.72
C PRO A 34 -9.99 4.84 -2.90
N MET A 35 -10.29 4.34 -1.71
CA MET A 35 -9.29 3.78 -0.82
C MET A 35 -9.61 2.32 -0.56
N LEU A 36 -8.72 1.42 -0.97
CA LEU A 36 -8.88 0.00 -0.76
C LEU A 36 -8.12 -0.40 0.48
N ARG A 37 -8.82 -0.96 1.45
CA ARG A 37 -8.22 -1.35 2.72
C ARG A 37 -7.81 -2.80 2.69
N ILE A 38 -6.58 -3.07 3.09
CA ILE A 38 -6.04 -4.42 3.17
C ILE A 38 -5.54 -4.63 4.60
N ASP A 39 -6.28 -5.41 5.38
CA ASP A 39 -5.94 -5.66 6.78
C ASP A 39 -4.98 -6.84 6.85
N LEU A 40 -3.79 -6.59 7.38
CA LEU A 40 -2.75 -7.61 7.52
C LEU A 40 -2.66 -8.18 8.93
N ARG A 41 -3.69 -7.95 9.76
CA ARG A 41 -3.69 -8.49 11.11
C ARG A 41 -3.54 -10.01 11.06
N GLY A 42 -2.58 -10.53 11.84
CA GLY A 42 -2.33 -11.96 11.90
C GLY A 42 -1.65 -12.55 10.68
N CYS A 43 -1.31 -11.72 9.70
CA CYS A 43 -0.59 -12.17 8.52
C CYS A 43 0.89 -12.29 8.84
N ARG A 44 1.47 -13.47 8.65
CA ARG A 44 2.84 -13.75 9.11
C ARG A 44 3.77 -14.27 8.04
N ASP A 45 3.27 -14.58 6.85
CA ASP A 45 4.11 -15.15 5.82
C ASP A 45 3.62 -14.76 4.43
N LYS A 46 4.39 -15.16 3.44
CA LYS A 46 4.10 -14.84 2.04
C LYS A 46 2.75 -15.39 1.56
N PRO A 47 2.41 -16.67 1.79
CA PRO A 47 1.12 -17.18 1.29
C PRO A 47 -0.07 -16.42 1.87
N ALA A 48 -0.04 -16.12 3.16
CA ALA A 48 -1.12 -15.36 3.79
C ALA A 48 -1.20 -13.95 3.22
N LEU A 49 -0.06 -13.32 3.00
CA LEU A 49 0.00 -11.98 2.44
C LEU A 49 -0.61 -11.93 1.04
N LEU A 50 -0.18 -12.82 0.17
CA LEU A 50 -0.67 -12.85 -1.20
C LEU A 50 -2.17 -13.14 -1.24
N LYS A 51 -2.64 -14.01 -0.37
CA LYS A 51 -4.07 -14.34 -0.29
C LYS A 51 -4.89 -13.10 0.15
N ARG A 52 -4.40 -12.37 1.15
CA ARG A 52 -5.08 -11.18 1.63
C ARG A 52 -5.18 -10.10 0.57
N ILE A 53 -4.08 -9.87 -0.15
CA ILE A 53 -4.07 -8.86 -1.19
C ILE A 53 -4.97 -9.27 -2.36
N ALA A 54 -4.89 -10.52 -2.78
CA ALA A 54 -5.72 -11.01 -3.88
C ALA A 54 -7.22 -10.87 -3.56
N ARG A 55 -7.58 -11.17 -2.31
CA ARG A 55 -8.97 -11.02 -1.89
C ARG A 55 -9.41 -9.56 -1.90
N ALA A 56 -8.57 -8.67 -1.39
CA ALA A 56 -8.89 -7.25 -1.35
C ALA A 56 -8.99 -6.65 -2.76
N LEU A 57 -8.13 -7.07 -3.67
CA LEU A 57 -8.16 -6.62 -5.04
C LEU A 57 -9.23 -7.34 -5.87
N ALA A 58 -9.91 -8.32 -5.28
CA ALA A 58 -10.91 -9.15 -5.96
C ALA A 58 -10.33 -9.84 -7.20
N THR A 59 -9.07 -10.26 -7.12
CA THR A 59 -8.37 -10.88 -8.23
C THR A 59 -8.91 -12.30 -8.47
N PRO A 60 -9.20 -12.68 -9.72
CA PRO A 60 -9.62 -14.04 -10.01
C PRO A 60 -8.55 -15.05 -9.59
N ALA A 61 -8.98 -16.17 -9.02
CA ALA A 61 -8.06 -17.20 -8.57
C ALA A 61 -7.19 -17.73 -9.72
N ALA A 62 -7.69 -17.68 -10.93
CA ALA A 62 -6.96 -18.17 -12.10
C ALA A 62 -5.71 -17.38 -12.42
N GLN A 63 -5.57 -16.16 -11.88
CA GLN A 63 -4.39 -15.34 -12.15
C GLN A 63 -3.19 -15.71 -11.30
N GLY A 64 -3.36 -16.64 -10.36
CA GLY A 64 -2.26 -17.08 -9.53
C GLY A 64 -2.02 -16.18 -8.33
N ARG A 65 -1.20 -16.68 -7.39
CA ARG A 65 -0.87 -15.97 -6.16
C ARG A 65 0.63 -16.07 -5.94
N ASN A 66 1.37 -15.26 -6.71
CA ASN A 66 2.82 -15.17 -6.58
C ASN A 66 3.21 -13.70 -6.80
N TRP A 67 4.50 -13.42 -6.59
CA TRP A 67 4.97 -12.05 -6.71
C TRP A 67 4.79 -11.47 -8.11
N ASP A 68 5.01 -12.29 -9.14
CA ASP A 68 4.86 -11.81 -10.52
C ASP A 68 3.42 -11.45 -10.83
N ALA A 69 2.48 -12.29 -10.39
CA ALA A 69 1.07 -12.00 -10.58
C ALA A 69 0.67 -10.72 -9.83
N LEU A 70 1.17 -10.56 -8.62
CA LEU A 70 0.87 -9.35 -7.85
C LEU A 70 1.44 -8.10 -8.54
N ALA A 71 2.66 -8.19 -9.05
CA ALA A 71 3.26 -7.07 -9.76
C ALA A 71 2.39 -6.64 -10.95
N ASP A 72 1.91 -7.62 -11.71
CA ASP A 72 1.03 -7.34 -12.84
C ASP A 72 -0.28 -6.71 -12.40
N GLN A 73 -0.87 -7.25 -11.34
CA GLN A 73 -2.14 -6.74 -10.83
C GLN A 73 -2.02 -5.31 -10.33
N LEU A 74 -0.92 -4.98 -9.67
CA LEU A 74 -0.70 -3.62 -9.18
C LEU A 74 -0.54 -2.62 -10.32
N ARG A 75 -0.06 -3.07 -11.46
CA ARG A 75 0.06 -2.22 -12.64
C ARG A 75 -1.19 -2.21 -13.51
N ASP A 76 -2.16 -3.05 -13.17
CA ASP A 76 -3.42 -3.14 -13.90
C ASP A 76 -4.59 -3.04 -12.94
N LEU A 77 -4.78 -1.88 -12.36
CA LEU A 77 -5.89 -1.63 -11.44
C LEU A 77 -7.10 -1.04 -12.17
N GLY A 78 -7.10 -1.11 -13.49
CA GLY A 78 -8.19 -0.55 -14.29
C GLY A 78 -9.53 -1.22 -14.06
N TRP A 79 -9.52 -2.44 -13.52
CA TRP A 79 -10.76 -3.16 -13.20
C TRP A 79 -11.35 -2.73 -11.86
N LEU A 80 -10.66 -1.92 -11.09
CA LEU A 80 -11.24 -1.32 -9.89
C LEU A 80 -12.14 -0.14 -10.29
N PRO A 81 -13.22 0.11 -9.55
CA PRO A 81 -14.07 1.25 -9.87
C PRO A 81 -13.30 2.55 -9.73
N ASP A 82 -13.51 3.45 -10.65
CA ASP A 82 -12.92 4.77 -10.67
C ASP A 82 -11.40 4.75 -10.85
N SER A 83 -10.96 5.34 -11.94
CA SER A 83 -9.56 5.35 -12.33
C SER A 83 -8.85 6.67 -12.08
N ARG A 84 -9.41 7.57 -11.27
CA ARG A 84 -8.77 8.86 -11.00
C ARG A 84 -7.47 8.69 -10.24
N GLY A 85 -7.35 7.64 -9.48
CA GLY A 85 -6.19 7.35 -8.68
C GLY A 85 -6.48 6.18 -7.77
N HIS A 86 -5.46 5.71 -7.07
CA HIS A 86 -5.58 4.52 -6.24
C HIS A 86 -4.88 4.75 -4.91
N ILE A 87 -5.58 4.43 -3.82
CA ILE A 87 -4.98 4.41 -2.49
C ILE A 87 -5.16 3.01 -1.94
N LEU A 88 -4.05 2.34 -1.66
CA LEU A 88 -4.06 1.05 -0.98
C LEU A 88 -3.64 1.28 0.45
N LEU A 89 -4.50 0.95 1.40
CA LEU A 89 -4.24 1.15 2.81
C LEU A 89 -4.00 -0.20 3.46
N PHE A 90 -2.77 -0.40 3.96
CA PHE A 90 -2.38 -1.63 4.65
C PHE A 90 -2.39 -1.36 6.15
N THR A 91 -3.24 -2.08 6.88
CA THR A 91 -3.33 -1.94 8.33
C THR A 91 -2.77 -3.17 9.02
N HIS A 92 -2.25 -2.97 10.22
CA HIS A 92 -1.75 -4.05 11.09
C HIS A 92 -0.63 -4.86 10.43
N ALA A 93 0.32 -4.17 9.80
CA ALA A 93 1.44 -4.82 9.11
C ALA A 93 2.54 -5.30 10.06
N GLY A 94 2.44 -4.98 11.36
CA GLY A 94 3.51 -5.27 12.30
C GLY A 94 3.85 -6.75 12.41
N SER A 95 2.86 -7.64 12.41
CA SER A 95 3.11 -9.07 12.51
C SER A 95 3.90 -9.58 11.32
N LEU A 96 3.55 -9.14 10.12
CA LEU A 96 4.28 -9.55 8.92
C LEU A 96 5.70 -9.01 8.95
N HIS A 97 5.85 -7.73 9.29
CA HIS A 97 7.18 -7.12 9.36
C HIS A 97 8.09 -7.87 10.34
N ALA A 98 7.54 -8.29 11.47
CA ALA A 98 8.31 -9.01 12.49
C ALA A 98 8.60 -10.45 12.09
N SER A 99 7.61 -11.15 11.51
CA SER A 99 7.72 -12.58 11.23
C SER A 99 8.41 -12.88 9.92
N ASP A 100 8.23 -12.05 8.91
CA ASP A 100 8.75 -12.31 7.58
C ASP A 100 9.18 -10.99 6.93
N PRO A 101 10.26 -10.39 7.45
CA PRO A 101 10.72 -9.11 6.91
C PRO A 101 11.09 -9.18 5.43
N ALA A 102 11.52 -10.34 4.94
CA ALA A 102 11.86 -10.49 3.54
C ALA A 102 10.64 -10.31 2.63
N SER A 103 9.51 -10.93 3.01
CA SER A 103 8.28 -10.77 2.24
C SER A 103 7.74 -9.35 2.35
N PHE A 104 7.86 -8.74 3.54
CA PHE A 104 7.46 -7.36 3.71
C PHE A 104 8.28 -6.44 2.79
N GLY A 105 9.60 -6.66 2.72
CA GLY A 105 10.47 -5.89 1.84
C GLY A 105 10.13 -6.08 0.37
N THR A 106 9.81 -7.31 -0.04
CA THR A 106 9.39 -7.57 -1.42
C THR A 106 8.11 -6.82 -1.75
N LEU A 107 7.15 -6.83 -0.82
CA LEU A 107 5.91 -6.08 -1.01
C LEU A 107 6.20 -4.59 -1.21
N LEU A 108 7.07 -4.01 -0.38
CA LEU A 108 7.42 -2.61 -0.52
C LEU A 108 8.04 -2.31 -1.88
N SER A 109 8.91 -3.19 -2.37
CA SER A 109 9.53 -3.03 -3.68
C SER A 109 8.50 -3.05 -4.80
N LEU A 110 7.56 -3.98 -4.74
CA LEU A 110 6.51 -4.08 -5.75
C LEU A 110 5.60 -2.85 -5.74
N LEU A 111 5.30 -2.34 -4.55
CA LEU A 111 4.48 -1.14 -4.43
C LEU A 111 5.22 0.09 -4.95
N ALA A 112 6.52 0.18 -4.71
CA ALA A 112 7.32 1.28 -5.24
C ALA A 112 7.36 1.24 -6.77
N ASP A 113 7.52 0.05 -7.35
CA ASP A 113 7.51 -0.11 -8.80
C ASP A 113 6.15 0.26 -9.38
N ALA A 114 5.08 -0.14 -8.71
CA ALA A 114 3.74 0.22 -9.14
C ALA A 114 3.53 1.73 -9.09
N ALA A 115 4.02 2.38 -8.04
CA ALA A 115 3.92 3.83 -7.92
C ALA A 115 4.62 4.53 -9.08
N ASP A 116 5.80 4.04 -9.46
CA ASP A 116 6.53 4.59 -10.61
C ASP A 116 5.74 4.40 -11.89
N HIS A 117 5.16 3.23 -12.08
CA HIS A 117 4.35 2.92 -13.24
C HIS A 117 3.19 3.91 -13.38
N TRP A 118 2.46 4.16 -12.29
CA TRP A 118 1.31 5.06 -12.33
C TRP A 118 1.74 6.52 -12.43
N ARG A 119 2.87 6.88 -11.82
CA ARG A 119 3.40 8.24 -11.93
C ARG A 119 3.67 8.60 -13.38
N THR A 120 4.25 7.69 -14.14
CA THR A 120 4.55 7.96 -15.56
C THR A 120 3.28 8.06 -16.39
N ARG A 121 2.17 7.56 -15.90
CA ARG A 121 0.88 7.66 -16.58
C ARG A 121 0.03 8.82 -16.09
N GLY A 122 0.55 9.59 -15.16
CA GLY A 122 -0.19 10.72 -14.60
C GLY A 122 -1.33 10.32 -13.70
N VAL A 123 -1.26 9.15 -13.08
CA VAL A 123 -2.30 8.64 -12.18
C VAL A 123 -1.75 8.57 -10.76
N PRO A 124 -2.41 9.21 -9.77
CA PRO A 124 -1.96 9.11 -8.38
C PRO A 124 -2.04 7.68 -7.87
N PHE A 125 -1.00 7.24 -7.17
CA PHE A 125 -0.97 5.92 -6.55
C PHE A 125 -0.28 6.04 -5.21
N GLN A 126 -0.98 5.70 -4.14
CA GLN A 126 -0.42 5.76 -2.81
C GLN A 126 -0.60 4.41 -2.12
N ALA A 127 0.48 3.89 -1.56
CA ALA A 127 0.42 2.73 -0.69
C ALA A 127 0.72 3.23 0.71
N VAL A 128 -0.26 3.13 1.59
CA VAL A 128 -0.18 3.69 2.95
C VAL A 128 -0.15 2.54 3.95
N PHE A 129 0.82 2.60 4.87
CA PHE A 129 0.93 1.61 5.94
C PHE A 129 0.71 2.31 7.27
N THR A 130 -0.21 1.77 8.08
CA THR A 130 -0.36 2.27 9.44
C THR A 130 0.52 1.46 10.37
N LEU A 131 1.31 2.16 11.15
CA LEU A 131 2.23 1.55 12.10
C LEU A 131 2.04 2.18 13.47
N PRO A 132 2.39 1.46 14.54
CA PRO A 132 2.40 2.08 15.85
C PRO A 132 3.36 3.27 15.88
N ALA A 133 3.03 4.26 16.68
CA ALA A 133 3.83 5.48 16.73
C ALA A 133 5.31 5.20 17.06
N HIS A 134 5.57 4.25 17.95
CA HIS A 134 6.96 3.94 18.31
C HIS A 134 7.72 3.33 17.13
N ALA A 135 7.05 2.57 16.27
CA ALA A 135 7.71 1.99 15.11
C ALA A 135 8.08 3.07 14.10
N LEU A 136 7.23 4.08 13.95
CA LEU A 136 7.53 5.21 13.07
C LEU A 136 8.72 5.99 13.58
N ARG A 137 8.81 6.21 14.88
CA ARG A 137 9.95 6.91 15.47
C ARG A 137 11.25 6.14 15.26
N VAL A 138 11.20 4.83 15.43
CA VAL A 138 12.37 3.99 15.22
C VAL A 138 12.83 4.08 13.79
N GLN A 139 11.91 4.03 12.85
CA GLN A 139 12.26 4.15 11.44
C GLN A 139 12.83 5.51 11.12
N GLY A 140 12.26 6.57 11.69
CA GLY A 140 12.77 7.90 11.50
C GLY A 140 14.21 8.02 12.00
N ASN A 141 14.47 7.46 13.18
CA ASN A 141 15.83 7.47 13.73
C ASN A 141 16.80 6.67 12.87
N SER A 142 16.34 5.55 12.36
CA SER A 142 17.18 4.70 11.52
C SER A 142 17.55 5.39 10.22
N SER A 143 16.69 6.21 9.71
CA SER A 143 16.93 6.85 8.43
C SER A 143 17.77 8.09 8.53
N GLU A 144 17.97 8.61 9.74
CA GLU A 144 18.72 9.84 9.92
C GLU A 144 20.21 9.74 9.76
N PRO A 145 20.85 8.79 10.36
CA PRO A 145 22.32 8.75 10.35
C PRO A 145 22.81 8.35 8.98
N ARG A 146 23.01 9.22 8.18
CA ARG A 146 23.59 8.87 6.86
C ARG A 146 24.50 9.93 6.38
#